data_4b505af943879b2acb25dbeec7ee4d6a
#
_entry.id   4b505af943879b2acb25dbeec7ee4d6a
#
_cell.length_a   1.000
_cell.length_b   1.000
_cell.length_c   1.000
_cell.angle_alpha   90.00
_cell.angle_beta   90.00
_cell.angle_gamma   90.00
#
_symmetry.space_group_name_H-M   'P 1'
#
loop_
_entity.id
_entity.type
_entity.pdbx_description
1 polymer ?
#
loop_
_entity_poly.entity_id
_entity_poly.type
_entity_poly.pdbx_seq_one_letter_code
_entity_poly.pdbx_strand_id
1 'polypeptide(L)'
;MGKRREARERAVQFLFQHDLNPPEKLDEALDQFWESQRTAALAEEKGKATWGQKLELPPPTADEAAVRLFADPLIRGAIDHRDEADTLIRKYCKNWDLPRIAAVDRNILRLAIYEMLHRNDIPPVVSINEAVDVAKKFSTQDSGKFVNGILDSVKAELMRPAREVK
;
A
#
# COMPACT_ATOMS: atom_id res chain seq x y z
N MET A 1 -13.42 -10.49 -6.18
CA MET A 1 -12.31 -9.57 -5.93
C MET A 1 -10.99 -10.31 -5.84
N GLY A 2 -10.00 -9.79 -6.51
CA GLY A 2 -8.70 -10.43 -6.54
C GLY A 2 -7.95 -10.34 -5.22
N LYS A 3 -7.22 -11.39 -4.90
CA LYS A 3 -6.35 -11.44 -3.71
C LYS A 3 -5.29 -10.35 -3.75
N ARG A 4 -4.83 -9.95 -4.94
CA ARG A 4 -3.85 -8.87 -5.11
C ARG A 4 -4.41 -7.51 -4.70
N ARG A 5 -5.69 -7.25 -4.98
CA ARG A 5 -6.34 -6.02 -4.52
C ARG A 5 -6.41 -5.98 -2.99
N GLU A 6 -6.85 -7.08 -2.38
CA GLU A 6 -6.88 -7.18 -0.92
C GLU A 6 -5.48 -7.00 -0.33
N ALA A 7 -4.47 -7.62 -0.93
CA ALA A 7 -3.09 -7.47 -0.48
C ALA A 7 -2.62 -6.02 -0.54
N ARG A 8 -2.97 -5.29 -1.59
CA ARG A 8 -2.63 -3.86 -1.70
C ARG A 8 -3.35 -3.01 -0.65
N GLU A 9 -4.60 -3.30 -0.38
CA GLU A 9 -5.35 -2.61 0.67
C GLU A 9 -4.70 -2.82 2.04
N ARG A 10 -4.31 -4.05 2.35
CA ARG A 10 -3.59 -4.37 3.59
C ARG A 10 -2.22 -3.71 3.64
N ALA A 11 -1.50 -3.72 2.52
CA ALA A 11 -0.20 -3.06 2.44
C ALA A 11 -0.31 -1.55 2.73
N VAL A 12 -1.31 -0.87 2.19
CA VAL A 12 -1.55 0.55 2.46
C VAL A 12 -1.86 0.77 3.94
N GLN A 13 -2.67 -0.08 4.55
CA GLN A 13 -3.00 0.01 5.97
C GLN A 13 -1.74 -0.10 6.84
N PHE A 14 -0.87 -1.07 6.53
CA PHE A 14 0.38 -1.23 7.27
C PHE A 14 1.30 -0.03 7.06
N LEU A 15 1.48 0.41 5.83
CA LEU A 15 2.35 1.54 5.51
C LEU A 15 1.87 2.83 6.19
N PHE A 16 0.57 3.03 6.27
CA PHE A 16 -0.02 4.14 7.00
C PHE A 16 0.38 4.12 8.48
N GLN A 17 0.22 2.97 9.14
CA GLN A 17 0.60 2.80 10.53
C GLN A 17 2.11 3.00 10.73
N HIS A 18 2.91 2.43 9.84
CA HIS A 18 4.36 2.54 9.86
C HIS A 18 4.82 3.98 9.72
N ASP A 19 4.17 4.74 8.85
CA ASP A 19 4.51 6.15 8.62
C ASP A 19 4.23 7.01 9.85
N LEU A 20 3.13 6.75 10.54
CA LEU A 20 2.74 7.49 11.74
C LEU A 20 3.53 7.07 12.98
N ASN A 21 3.89 5.81 13.08
CA ASN A 21 4.57 5.25 14.25
C ASN A 21 5.51 4.13 13.82
N PRO A 22 6.72 4.47 13.32
CA PRO A 22 7.65 3.45 12.84
C PRO A 22 8.05 2.47 13.95
N PRO A 23 7.91 1.16 13.70
CA PRO A 23 8.30 0.15 14.68
C PRO A 23 9.82 -0.01 14.72
N GLU A 24 10.34 -0.52 15.85
CA GLU A 24 11.77 -0.83 15.97
C GLU A 24 12.15 -2.02 15.11
N LYS A 25 11.28 -3.03 15.04
CA LYS A 25 11.53 -4.25 14.28
C LYS A 25 10.39 -4.51 13.30
N LEU A 26 10.71 -4.42 12.02
CA LEU A 26 9.74 -4.57 10.95
C LEU A 26 9.10 -5.96 10.94
N ASP A 27 9.91 -7.01 11.08
CA ASP A 27 9.40 -8.39 11.03
C ASP A 27 8.35 -8.66 12.11
N GLU A 28 8.62 -8.22 13.33
CA GLU A 28 7.67 -8.37 14.44
C GLU A 28 6.40 -7.54 14.19
N ALA A 29 6.56 -6.32 13.68
CA ALA A 29 5.41 -5.47 13.37
C ALA A 29 4.53 -6.07 12.28
N LEU A 30 5.13 -6.68 11.25
CA LEU A 30 4.38 -7.38 10.21
C LEU A 30 3.61 -8.57 10.77
N ASP A 31 4.25 -9.39 11.59
CA ASP A 31 3.58 -10.55 12.21
C ASP A 31 2.40 -10.10 13.06
N GLN A 32 2.59 -9.06 13.87
CA GLN A 32 1.53 -8.49 14.71
C GLN A 32 0.38 -7.91 13.87
N PHE A 33 0.72 -7.24 12.77
CA PHE A 33 -0.28 -6.68 11.88
C PHE A 33 -1.19 -7.77 11.29
N TRP A 34 -0.59 -8.83 10.73
CA TRP A 34 -1.36 -9.91 10.13
C TRP A 34 -2.17 -10.68 11.17
N GLU A 35 -1.62 -10.90 12.33
CA GLU A 35 -2.35 -11.52 13.44
C GLU A 35 -3.55 -10.66 13.85
N SER A 36 -3.38 -9.34 13.97
CA SER A 36 -4.47 -8.40 14.26
C SER A 36 -5.56 -8.42 13.20
N GLN A 37 -5.18 -8.51 11.93
CA GLN A 37 -6.16 -8.59 10.82
C GLN A 37 -6.98 -9.87 10.93
N ARG A 38 -6.35 -10.98 11.23
CA ARG A 38 -7.03 -12.27 11.38
C ARG A 38 -7.93 -12.27 12.61
N THR A 39 -7.47 -11.71 13.71
CA THR A 39 -8.26 -11.59 14.94
C THR A 39 -9.50 -10.74 14.71
N ALA A 40 -9.38 -9.60 14.02
CA ALA A 40 -10.49 -8.73 13.71
C ALA A 40 -11.53 -9.43 12.81
N ALA A 41 -11.07 -10.13 11.78
CA ALA A 41 -11.93 -10.88 10.88
C ALA A 41 -12.68 -12.00 11.60
N LEU A 42 -12.00 -12.73 12.49
CA LEU A 42 -12.61 -13.79 13.28
C LEU A 42 -13.64 -13.25 14.27
N ALA A 43 -13.32 -12.13 14.92
CA ALA A 43 -14.25 -11.48 15.84
C ALA A 43 -15.52 -10.99 15.13
N GLU A 44 -15.35 -10.45 13.93
CA GLU A 44 -16.48 -10.01 13.10
C GLU A 44 -17.37 -11.20 12.69
N GLU A 45 -16.75 -12.29 12.27
CA GLU A 45 -17.47 -13.50 11.87
C GLU A 45 -18.25 -14.11 13.03
N LYS A 46 -17.68 -14.15 14.24
CA LYS A 46 -18.31 -14.73 15.43
C LYS A 46 -19.25 -13.77 16.14
N GLY A 47 -19.27 -12.49 15.73
CA GLY A 47 -20.11 -11.47 16.33
C GLY A 47 -19.66 -11.03 17.71
N LYS A 48 -20.46 -10.16 18.34
CA LYS A 48 -20.12 -9.50 19.62
C LYS A 48 -20.07 -10.42 20.83
N ALA A 49 -20.45 -11.69 20.67
CA ALA A 49 -20.51 -12.65 21.77
C ALA A 49 -19.14 -13.12 22.30
N THR A 50 -18.06 -12.61 21.71
CA THR A 50 -16.69 -12.99 22.08
C THR A 50 -16.03 -12.03 23.06
N TRP A 51 -16.77 -11.08 23.59
CA TRP A 51 -16.27 -10.10 24.55
C TRP A 51 -15.67 -10.81 25.76
N GLY A 52 -14.38 -10.55 26.03
CA GLY A 52 -13.68 -11.14 27.16
C GLY A 52 -13.21 -12.57 26.96
N GLN A 53 -13.47 -13.20 25.82
CA GLN A 53 -12.98 -14.53 25.50
C GLN A 53 -11.67 -14.46 24.72
N LYS A 54 -10.71 -15.31 25.10
CA LYS A 54 -9.51 -15.51 24.29
C LYS A 54 -9.89 -16.20 22.99
N LEU A 55 -9.73 -15.51 21.88
CA LEU A 55 -9.91 -16.10 20.55
C LEU A 55 -8.65 -16.88 20.18
N GLU A 56 -8.78 -18.19 20.04
CA GLU A 56 -7.72 -18.98 19.44
C GLU A 56 -7.80 -18.83 17.92
N LEU A 57 -6.71 -18.33 17.32
CA LEU A 57 -6.65 -18.19 15.89
C LEU A 57 -6.38 -19.55 15.25
N PRO A 58 -7.24 -20.00 14.31
CA PRO A 58 -6.92 -21.16 13.52
C PRO A 58 -5.69 -20.88 12.63
N PRO A 59 -5.03 -21.91 12.09
CA PRO A 59 -3.96 -21.68 11.12
C PRO A 59 -4.45 -20.85 9.94
N PRO A 60 -3.58 -20.04 9.29
CA PRO A 60 -3.97 -19.26 8.11
C PRO A 60 -4.53 -20.16 7.03
N THR A 61 -5.61 -19.71 6.37
CA THR A 61 -6.11 -20.36 5.17
C THR A 61 -5.14 -20.14 3.99
N ALA A 62 -5.29 -20.93 2.94
CA ALA A 62 -4.51 -20.74 1.72
C ALA A 62 -4.70 -19.33 1.14
N ASP A 63 -5.93 -18.79 1.22
CA ASP A 63 -6.22 -17.45 0.74
C ASP A 63 -5.52 -16.36 1.58
N GLU A 64 -5.56 -16.49 2.90
CA GLU A 64 -4.85 -15.56 3.81
C GLU A 64 -3.34 -15.59 3.56
N ALA A 65 -2.77 -16.78 3.39
CA ALA A 65 -1.35 -16.94 3.11
C ALA A 65 -0.98 -16.31 1.76
N ALA A 66 -1.83 -16.47 0.74
CA ALA A 66 -1.60 -15.88 -0.58
C ALA A 66 -1.63 -14.35 -0.54
N VAL A 67 -2.56 -13.76 0.22
CA VAL A 67 -2.64 -12.30 0.41
C VAL A 67 -1.35 -11.79 1.05
N ARG A 68 -0.92 -12.41 2.13
CA ARG A 68 0.31 -12.01 2.83
C ARG A 68 1.55 -12.20 1.94
N LEU A 69 1.62 -13.29 1.21
CA LEU A 69 2.75 -13.59 0.33
C LEU A 69 2.92 -12.52 -0.75
N PHE A 70 1.83 -11.96 -1.25
CA PHE A 70 1.89 -10.86 -2.21
C PHE A 70 2.16 -9.51 -1.53
N ALA A 71 1.56 -9.27 -0.36
CA ALA A 71 1.63 -7.98 0.33
C ALA A 71 3.00 -7.72 0.97
N ASP A 72 3.59 -8.70 1.65
CA ASP A 72 4.84 -8.48 2.41
C ASP A 72 5.99 -7.95 1.54
N PRO A 73 6.27 -8.50 0.35
CA PRO A 73 7.31 -7.94 -0.51
C PRO A 73 7.01 -6.51 -0.96
N LEU A 74 5.74 -6.16 -1.19
CA LEU A 74 5.34 -4.81 -1.54
C LEU A 74 5.57 -3.85 -0.38
N ILE A 75 5.22 -4.25 0.83
CA ILE A 75 5.43 -3.45 2.04
C ILE A 75 6.92 -3.18 2.26
N ARG A 76 7.73 -4.24 2.24
CA ARG A 76 9.18 -4.13 2.44
C ARG A 76 9.82 -3.27 1.36
N GLY A 77 9.45 -3.48 0.11
CA GLY A 77 9.95 -2.71 -1.00
C GLY A 77 9.58 -1.24 -0.92
N ALA A 78 8.33 -0.94 -0.57
CA ALA A 78 7.88 0.44 -0.42
C ALA A 78 8.63 1.17 0.71
N ILE A 79 8.93 0.48 1.80
CA ILE A 79 9.72 1.04 2.91
C ILE A 79 11.17 1.27 2.48
N ASP A 80 11.78 0.27 1.86
CA ASP A 80 13.20 0.34 1.45
C ASP A 80 13.44 1.41 0.38
N HIS A 81 12.45 1.64 -0.49
CA HIS A 81 12.54 2.60 -1.59
C HIS A 81 11.71 3.87 -1.36
N ARG A 82 11.40 4.16 -0.11
CA ARG A 82 10.56 5.30 0.27
C ARG A 82 11.11 6.63 -0.21
N ASP A 83 12.42 6.85 -0.06
CA ASP A 83 13.05 8.12 -0.46
C ASP A 83 12.96 8.35 -1.97
N GLU A 84 13.10 7.30 -2.75
CA GLU A 84 12.97 7.33 -4.20
C GLU A 84 11.53 7.71 -4.59
N ALA A 85 10.54 7.10 -3.96
CA ALA A 85 9.14 7.42 -4.19
C ALA A 85 8.83 8.86 -3.79
N ASP A 86 9.31 9.29 -2.62
CA ASP A 86 9.07 10.64 -2.11
C ASP A 86 9.68 11.71 -3.03
N THR A 87 10.83 11.44 -3.62
CA THR A 87 11.45 12.33 -4.60
C THR A 87 10.54 12.55 -5.81
N LEU A 88 9.93 11.49 -6.33
CA LEU A 88 8.99 11.58 -7.45
C LEU A 88 7.70 12.29 -7.05
N ILE A 89 7.19 12.02 -5.86
CA ILE A 89 6.00 12.70 -5.37
C ILE A 89 6.24 14.21 -5.29
N ARG A 90 7.35 14.64 -4.72
CA ARG A 90 7.71 16.05 -4.63
C ARG A 90 7.85 16.70 -6.01
N LYS A 91 8.40 15.97 -6.95
CA LYS A 91 8.60 16.47 -8.31
C LYS A 91 7.26 16.81 -8.99
N TYR A 92 6.24 15.99 -8.80
CA TYR A 92 4.96 16.13 -9.49
C TYR A 92 3.87 16.77 -8.64
N CYS A 93 4.08 16.91 -7.34
CA CYS A 93 3.13 17.56 -6.43
C CYS A 93 3.59 19.00 -6.14
N LYS A 94 3.29 19.93 -7.06
CA LYS A 94 3.83 21.29 -6.97
C LYS A 94 3.15 22.18 -5.94
N ASN A 95 1.93 21.85 -5.55
CA ASN A 95 1.12 22.72 -4.67
C ASN A 95 1.14 22.31 -3.21
N TRP A 96 1.73 21.17 -2.89
CA TRP A 96 1.69 20.61 -1.54
C TRP A 96 3.05 20.05 -1.15
N ASP A 97 3.50 20.39 0.04
CA ASP A 97 4.65 19.70 0.65
C ASP A 97 4.24 18.28 1.03
N LEU A 98 5.19 17.34 0.98
CA LEU A 98 4.93 15.94 1.28
C LEU A 98 4.21 15.74 2.62
N PRO A 99 4.57 16.42 3.73
CA PRO A 99 3.85 16.27 4.99
C PRO A 99 2.40 16.77 4.97
N ARG A 100 2.03 17.61 4.01
CA ARG A 100 0.67 18.13 3.87
C ARG A 100 -0.24 17.20 3.07
N ILE A 101 0.33 16.26 2.33
CA ILE A 101 -0.46 15.23 1.66
C ILE A 101 -1.04 14.32 2.73
N ALA A 102 -2.33 14.00 2.63
CA ALA A 102 -2.96 13.07 3.57
C ALA A 102 -2.16 11.78 3.66
N ALA A 103 -1.93 11.29 4.88
CA ALA A 103 -1.05 10.13 5.10
C ALA A 103 -1.50 8.90 4.33
N VAL A 104 -2.81 8.69 4.15
CA VAL A 104 -3.34 7.59 3.33
C VAL A 104 -2.91 7.76 1.87
N ASP A 105 -3.12 8.94 1.30
CA ASP A 105 -2.76 9.24 -0.10
C ASP A 105 -1.25 9.11 -0.32
N ARG A 106 -0.47 9.63 0.61
CA ARG A 106 0.99 9.56 0.56
C ARG A 106 1.48 8.12 0.49
N ASN A 107 0.91 7.25 1.31
CA ASN A 107 1.32 5.85 1.35
C ASN A 107 0.80 5.05 0.16
N ILE A 108 -0.37 5.39 -0.37
CA ILE A 108 -0.86 4.82 -1.63
C ILE A 108 0.11 5.17 -2.78
N LEU A 109 0.53 6.43 -2.85
CA LEU A 109 1.49 6.88 -3.86
C LEU A 109 2.83 6.15 -3.73
N ARG A 110 3.35 6.03 -2.52
CA ARG A 110 4.61 5.32 -2.26
C ARG A 110 4.55 3.87 -2.72
N LEU A 111 3.47 3.17 -2.40
CA LEU A 111 3.29 1.79 -2.81
C LEU A 111 3.22 1.64 -4.32
N ALA A 112 2.39 2.45 -4.97
CA ALA A 112 2.20 2.38 -6.42
C ALA A 112 3.49 2.73 -7.17
N ILE A 113 4.21 3.75 -6.73
CA ILE A 113 5.48 4.14 -7.34
C ILE A 113 6.52 3.02 -7.18
N TYR A 114 6.59 2.41 -5.99
CA TYR A 114 7.46 1.25 -5.81
C TYR A 114 7.15 0.15 -6.83
N GLU A 115 5.87 -0.21 -7.00
CA GLU A 115 5.47 -1.23 -7.97
C GLU A 115 5.91 -0.83 -9.39
N MET A 116 5.68 0.41 -9.78
CA MET A 116 6.01 0.90 -11.12
C MET A 116 7.51 0.87 -11.39
N LEU A 117 8.33 1.15 -10.38
CA LEU A 117 9.80 1.22 -10.53
C LEU A 117 10.47 -0.16 -10.42
N HIS A 118 9.97 -1.04 -9.56
CA HIS A 118 10.69 -2.24 -9.16
C HIS A 118 9.95 -3.55 -9.41
N ARG A 119 8.67 -3.51 -9.78
CA ARG A 119 7.89 -4.72 -10.09
C ARG A 119 7.61 -4.80 -11.58
N ASN A 120 8.58 -5.31 -12.32
CA ASN A 120 8.48 -5.44 -13.78
C ASN A 120 7.40 -6.42 -14.24
N ASP A 121 6.98 -7.31 -13.35
CA ASP A 121 5.90 -8.27 -13.59
C ASP A 121 4.49 -7.63 -13.55
N ILE A 122 4.40 -6.38 -13.09
CA ILE A 122 3.12 -5.67 -12.99
C ILE A 122 3.14 -4.47 -13.95
N PRO A 123 2.26 -4.43 -14.94
CA PRO A 123 2.19 -3.25 -15.82
C PRO A 123 1.85 -1.99 -15.05
N PRO A 124 2.48 -0.84 -15.34
CA PRO A 124 2.22 0.41 -14.62
C PRO A 124 0.74 0.81 -14.60
N VAL A 125 0.00 0.56 -15.66
CA VAL A 125 -1.43 0.90 -15.71
C VAL A 125 -2.22 0.12 -14.65
N VAL A 126 -1.82 -1.11 -14.34
CA VAL A 126 -2.45 -1.91 -13.29
C VAL A 126 -2.20 -1.29 -11.92
N SER A 127 -0.94 -0.92 -11.65
CA SER A 127 -0.58 -0.27 -10.38
C SER A 127 -1.34 1.04 -10.18
N ILE A 128 -1.49 1.83 -11.24
CA ILE A 128 -2.23 3.10 -11.18
C ILE A 128 -3.72 2.85 -10.90
N ASN A 129 -4.35 1.96 -11.65
CA ASN A 129 -5.78 1.67 -11.49
C ASN A 129 -6.10 1.13 -10.09
N GLU A 130 -5.25 0.24 -9.59
CA GLU A 130 -5.42 -0.30 -8.23
C GLU A 130 -5.22 0.78 -7.16
N ALA A 131 -4.24 1.64 -7.34
CA ALA A 131 -4.00 2.76 -6.41
C ALA A 131 -5.19 3.72 -6.37
N VAL A 132 -5.76 4.05 -7.53
CA VAL A 132 -6.93 4.92 -7.61
C VAL A 132 -8.13 4.29 -6.89
N ASP A 133 -8.36 2.99 -7.09
CA ASP A 133 -9.46 2.30 -6.43
C ASP A 133 -9.28 2.24 -4.91
N VAL A 134 -8.05 2.02 -4.45
CA VAL A 134 -7.75 2.04 -3.01
C VAL A 134 -7.97 3.44 -2.43
N ALA A 135 -7.55 4.48 -3.16
CA ALA A 135 -7.76 5.87 -2.73
C ALA A 135 -9.25 6.21 -2.59
N LYS A 136 -10.06 5.79 -3.54
CA LYS A 136 -11.50 6.00 -3.48
C LYS A 136 -12.15 5.25 -2.32
N LYS A 137 -11.65 4.07 -2.00
CA LYS A 137 -12.16 3.23 -0.91
C LYS A 137 -11.84 3.79 0.47
N PHE A 138 -10.57 4.20 0.69
CA PHE A 138 -10.10 4.63 2.00
C PHE A 138 -10.12 6.14 2.23
N SER A 139 -10.38 6.93 1.19
CA SER A 139 -10.37 8.38 1.26
C SER A 139 -11.58 8.95 0.50
N THR A 140 -11.35 9.77 -0.53
CA THR A 140 -12.41 10.45 -1.27
C THR A 140 -12.25 10.26 -2.77
N GLN A 141 -13.28 10.67 -3.53
CA GLN A 141 -13.20 10.72 -5.00
C GLN A 141 -12.10 11.69 -5.45
N ASP A 142 -11.93 12.78 -4.74
CA ASP A 142 -10.88 13.76 -5.04
C ASP A 142 -9.49 13.16 -4.82
N SER A 143 -9.32 12.31 -3.79
CA SER A 143 -8.09 11.55 -3.58
C SER A 143 -7.78 10.65 -4.77
N GLY A 144 -8.79 9.98 -5.32
CA GLY A 144 -8.61 9.17 -6.52
C GLY A 144 -8.07 9.96 -7.69
N LYS A 145 -8.61 11.16 -7.94
CA LYS A 145 -8.13 12.06 -8.99
C LYS A 145 -6.71 12.55 -8.75
N PHE A 146 -6.42 12.93 -7.50
CA PHE A 146 -5.09 13.39 -7.10
C PHE A 146 -4.03 12.31 -7.32
N VAL A 147 -4.30 11.11 -6.84
CA VAL A 147 -3.40 9.96 -6.98
C VAL A 147 -3.19 9.63 -8.47
N ASN A 148 -4.27 9.60 -9.24
CA ASN A 148 -4.20 9.32 -10.67
C ASN A 148 -3.31 10.34 -11.39
N GLY A 149 -3.47 11.63 -11.10
CA GLY A 149 -2.69 12.70 -11.74
C GLY A 149 -1.20 12.56 -11.50
N ILE A 150 -0.79 12.29 -10.25
CA ILE A 150 0.63 12.12 -9.93
C ILE A 150 1.18 10.85 -10.58
N LEU A 151 0.46 9.74 -10.49
CA LEU A 151 0.93 8.46 -11.03
C LEU A 151 0.99 8.47 -12.55
N ASP A 152 0.08 9.17 -13.24
CA ASP A 152 0.18 9.34 -14.68
C ASP A 152 1.44 10.11 -15.07
N SER A 153 1.83 11.12 -14.31
CA SER A 153 3.07 11.86 -14.54
C SER A 153 4.30 10.97 -14.34
N VAL A 154 4.31 10.14 -13.30
CA VAL A 154 5.37 9.17 -13.06
C VAL A 154 5.45 8.16 -14.21
N LYS A 155 4.31 7.63 -14.63
CA LYS A 155 4.25 6.70 -15.77
C LYS A 155 4.83 7.32 -17.03
N ALA A 156 4.47 8.56 -17.33
CA ALA A 156 4.96 9.27 -18.51
C ALA A 156 6.49 9.41 -18.47
N GLU A 157 7.06 9.70 -17.30
CA GLU A 157 8.52 9.77 -17.14
C GLU A 157 9.18 8.41 -17.38
N LEU A 158 8.61 7.32 -16.83
CA LEU A 158 9.15 5.97 -16.98
C LEU A 158 9.04 5.45 -18.41
N MET A 159 8.02 5.86 -19.14
CA MET A 159 7.78 5.41 -20.52
C MET A 159 8.55 6.24 -21.55
N ARG A 160 9.20 7.31 -21.15
CA ARG A 160 10.05 8.07 -22.08
C ARG A 160 11.23 7.23 -22.50
N PRO A 161 11.52 7.14 -23.81
CA PRO A 161 12.76 6.51 -24.24
C PRO A 161 13.93 7.22 -23.56
N ALA A 162 14.90 6.44 -23.08
CA ALA A 162 16.10 7.01 -22.52
C ALA A 162 16.72 7.92 -23.60
N ARG A 163 16.76 9.23 -23.32
CA ARG A 163 17.46 10.15 -24.22
C ARG A 163 18.94 9.83 -24.12
N GLU A 164 19.52 9.51 -25.26
CA GLU A 164 20.96 9.43 -25.34
C GLU A 164 21.55 10.75 -24.87
N VAL A 165 22.38 10.68 -23.86
CA VAL A 165 23.13 11.87 -23.43
C VAL A 165 24.15 12.16 -24.53
N LYS A 166 23.90 13.20 -25.25
CA LYS A 166 24.88 13.68 -26.23
C LYS A 166 26.01 14.42 -25.53
#